data_fcdd511c5574785789c0e1203fd3cf6d
#
_entry.id   fcdd511c5574785789c0e1203fd3cf6d
#
_cell.length_a   1.000
_cell.length_b   1.000
_cell.length_c   1.000
_cell.angle_alpha   90.00
_cell.angle_beta   90.00
_cell.angle_gamma   90.00
#
_symmetry.space_group_name_H-M   'P 1'
#
loop_
_entity.id
_entity.type
_entity.pdbx_description
1 polymer ?
#
loop_
_entity_poly.entity_id
_entity_poly.type
_entity_poly.pdbx_seq_one_letter_code
_entity_poly.pdbx_strand_id
1 'polypeptide(L)'
;NIHVAPNVYDWDRLDEVVAKMEANGMRHITYVIAGTPAWAAQDPDAPHHAPWLPKGSNSLPGDPNNSWKPFVWNLSERYKGRIHAYEVWNECQLPDFMYPWNRYNRRKLARMTDDAVRIIKGNDPDCLVGACSVLPRPTSGGMRRGEKFFKELRKRKDWGGVDFFAAHLYPEGTTRQGAQWVDYFNEVKATL
;
A
#
# COMPACT_ATOMS: atom_id res chain seq x y z
N ASN A 1 -11.80 10.28 5.45
CA ASN A 1 -11.86 9.07 4.59
C ASN A 1 -12.36 9.48 3.22
N ILE A 2 -11.67 9.03 2.16
CA ILE A 2 -12.07 9.28 0.78
C ILE A 2 -13.27 8.38 0.40
N HIS A 3 -13.21 7.09 0.70
CA HIS A 3 -14.25 6.12 0.38
C HIS A 3 -15.25 6.06 1.54
N VAL A 4 -16.28 6.90 1.47
CA VAL A 4 -17.20 7.15 2.59
C VAL A 4 -18.35 6.15 2.69
N ALA A 5 -18.77 5.58 1.55
CA ALA A 5 -19.77 4.52 1.46
C ALA A 5 -19.55 3.72 0.16
N PRO A 6 -20.24 2.59 -0.06
CA PRO A 6 -20.12 1.84 -1.31
C PRO A 6 -20.34 2.74 -2.53
N ASN A 7 -19.32 2.84 -3.40
CA ASN A 7 -19.28 3.69 -4.59
C ASN A 7 -19.50 5.20 -4.34
N VAL A 8 -19.32 5.67 -3.10
CA VAL A 8 -19.39 7.09 -2.74
C VAL A 8 -18.03 7.56 -2.25
N TYR A 9 -17.51 8.58 -2.91
CA TYR A 9 -16.15 9.11 -2.67
C TYR A 9 -16.20 10.59 -2.35
N ASP A 10 -15.49 11.00 -1.32
CA ASP A 10 -15.19 12.39 -0.98
C ASP A 10 -13.73 12.67 -1.35
N TRP A 11 -13.52 13.37 -2.45
CA TRP A 11 -12.21 13.69 -3.00
C TRP A 11 -11.67 15.05 -2.57
N ASP A 12 -12.49 15.90 -1.97
CA ASP A 12 -12.21 17.34 -1.75
C ASP A 12 -10.83 17.57 -1.14
N ARG A 13 -10.53 16.82 -0.07
CA ARG A 13 -9.24 16.98 0.60
C ARG A 13 -8.05 16.52 -0.23
N LEU A 14 -8.18 15.43 -0.98
CA LEU A 14 -7.08 14.94 -1.81
C LEU A 14 -6.90 15.84 -3.03
N ASP A 15 -7.99 16.33 -3.62
CA ASP A 15 -7.97 17.32 -4.70
C ASP A 15 -7.23 18.57 -4.26
N GLU A 16 -7.54 19.10 -3.08
CA GLU A 16 -6.86 20.28 -2.50
C GLU A 16 -5.35 20.01 -2.30
N VAL A 17 -5.00 18.87 -1.74
CA VAL A 17 -3.59 18.52 -1.49
C VAL A 17 -2.82 18.39 -2.80
N VAL A 18 -3.34 17.65 -3.78
CA VAL A 18 -2.69 17.47 -5.09
C VAL A 18 -2.54 18.81 -5.79
N ALA A 19 -3.59 19.64 -5.82
CA ALA A 19 -3.54 20.96 -6.42
C ALA A 19 -2.49 21.90 -5.76
N LYS A 20 -2.39 21.84 -4.43
CA LYS A 20 -1.36 22.62 -3.70
C LYS A 20 0.06 22.11 -4.01
N MET A 21 0.25 20.81 -4.10
CA MET A 21 1.55 20.25 -4.47
C MET A 21 1.97 20.69 -5.89
N GLU A 22 1.06 20.60 -6.84
CA GLU A 22 1.27 21.06 -8.22
C GLU A 22 1.57 22.57 -8.29
N ALA A 23 0.80 23.39 -7.59
CA ALA A 23 1.00 24.85 -7.52
C ALA A 23 2.35 25.26 -6.93
N ASN A 24 2.94 24.41 -6.07
CA ASN A 24 4.27 24.58 -5.49
C ASN A 24 5.39 23.89 -6.30
N GLY A 25 5.10 23.47 -7.52
CA GLY A 25 6.08 22.90 -8.44
C GLY A 25 6.49 21.47 -8.14
N MET A 26 5.78 20.76 -7.27
CA MET A 26 6.00 19.33 -7.03
C MET A 26 5.50 18.54 -8.24
N ARG A 27 6.44 17.90 -8.94
CA ARG A 27 6.15 17.17 -10.19
C ARG A 27 6.06 15.66 -10.02
N HIS A 28 6.47 15.14 -8.86
CA HIS A 28 6.45 13.72 -8.56
C HIS A 28 5.74 13.48 -7.24
N ILE A 29 4.46 13.15 -7.34
CA ILE A 29 3.59 12.88 -6.20
C ILE A 29 3.47 11.38 -6.03
N THR A 30 3.79 10.87 -4.85
CA THR A 30 3.51 9.48 -4.45
C THR A 30 2.36 9.47 -3.46
N TYR A 31 1.37 8.62 -3.70
CA TYR A 31 0.23 8.44 -2.82
C TYR A 31 0.22 7.04 -2.22
N VAL A 32 0.16 6.95 -0.89
CA VAL A 32 0.06 5.67 -0.17
C VAL A 32 -1.40 5.30 0.00
N ILE A 33 -1.82 4.19 -0.60
CA ILE A 33 -3.17 3.64 -0.46
C ILE A 33 -3.19 2.77 0.79
N ALA A 34 -3.57 3.33 1.93
CA ALA A 34 -3.58 2.62 3.21
C ALA A 34 -4.82 2.98 4.05
N GLY A 35 -5.14 2.08 4.97
CA GLY A 35 -6.28 2.23 5.87
C GLY A 35 -7.62 1.91 5.21
N THR A 36 -8.46 1.22 5.96
CA THR A 36 -9.80 0.82 5.50
C THR A 36 -10.86 1.56 6.30
N PRO A 37 -11.85 2.21 5.65
CA PRO A 37 -12.98 2.79 6.37
C PRO A 37 -13.82 1.69 7.04
N ALA A 38 -14.48 2.03 8.15
CA ALA A 38 -15.23 1.08 8.99
C ALA A 38 -16.19 0.20 8.17
N TRP A 39 -17.02 0.80 7.33
CA TRP A 39 -18.01 0.09 6.53
C TRP A 39 -17.41 -0.96 5.57
N ALA A 40 -16.17 -0.74 5.13
CA ALA A 40 -15.47 -1.61 4.19
C ALA A 40 -14.51 -2.60 4.89
N ALA A 41 -14.26 -2.42 6.17
CA ALA A 41 -13.33 -3.25 6.91
C ALA A 41 -13.78 -4.71 7.00
N GLN A 42 -12.83 -5.62 7.04
CA GLN A 42 -13.09 -7.04 7.22
C GLN A 42 -13.79 -7.32 8.56
N ASP A 43 -13.49 -6.52 9.57
CA ASP A 43 -14.17 -6.48 10.85
C ASP A 43 -14.63 -5.03 11.12
N PRO A 44 -15.89 -4.70 10.82
CA PRO A 44 -16.41 -3.34 10.98
C PRO A 44 -16.65 -2.95 12.45
N ASP A 45 -16.76 -3.92 13.33
CA ASP A 45 -17.02 -3.71 14.75
C ASP A 45 -15.73 -3.58 15.57
N ALA A 46 -14.56 -3.77 14.93
CA ALA A 46 -13.28 -3.60 15.59
C ALA A 46 -13.09 -2.16 16.10
N PRO A 47 -12.51 -1.96 17.29
CA PRO A 47 -12.25 -0.63 17.85
C PRO A 47 -11.39 0.25 16.93
N HIS A 48 -10.54 -0.38 16.13
CA HIS A 48 -9.69 0.27 15.14
C HIS A 48 -9.86 -0.42 13.79
N HIS A 49 -10.44 0.27 12.81
CA HIS A 49 -10.75 -0.32 11.50
C HIS A 49 -9.60 -0.22 10.49
N ALA A 50 -8.77 0.81 10.62
CA ALA A 50 -7.72 1.12 9.65
C ALA A 50 -6.75 -0.04 9.36
N PRO A 51 -6.32 -0.87 10.35
CA PRO A 51 -5.44 -2.00 10.07
C PRO A 51 -6.13 -3.23 9.45
N TRP A 52 -7.45 -3.26 9.38
CA TRP A 52 -8.17 -4.37 8.75
C TRP A 52 -8.20 -4.22 7.24
N LEU A 53 -7.84 -5.28 6.53
CA LEU A 53 -7.93 -5.27 5.06
C LEU A 53 -9.41 -5.19 4.61
N PRO A 54 -9.70 -4.56 3.45
CA PRO A 54 -11.06 -4.39 2.97
C PRO A 54 -11.74 -5.74 2.71
N LYS A 55 -13.00 -5.87 3.13
CA LYS A 55 -13.83 -7.04 2.80
C LYS A 55 -14.01 -7.16 1.29
N GLY A 56 -14.29 -8.35 0.82
CA GLY A 56 -14.62 -8.60 -0.59
C GLY A 56 -13.49 -8.38 -1.59
N SER A 57 -12.26 -8.01 -1.17
CA SER A 57 -11.15 -7.77 -2.09
C SER A 57 -10.76 -8.99 -2.96
N ASN A 58 -11.24 -10.20 -2.61
CA ASN A 58 -11.08 -11.40 -3.40
C ASN A 58 -12.17 -11.61 -4.46
N SER A 59 -13.24 -10.83 -4.40
CA SER A 59 -14.39 -10.95 -5.31
C SER A 59 -14.11 -10.36 -6.68
N LEU A 60 -14.99 -10.60 -7.64
CA LEU A 60 -14.95 -9.97 -8.96
C LEU A 60 -15.14 -8.45 -8.84
N PRO A 61 -14.66 -7.65 -9.82
CA PRO A 61 -14.78 -6.19 -9.78
C PRO A 61 -16.22 -5.67 -9.62
N GLY A 62 -17.20 -6.36 -10.19
CA GLY A 62 -18.62 -5.97 -10.11
C GLY A 62 -19.35 -6.48 -8.85
N ASP A 63 -18.70 -7.23 -7.98
CA ASP A 63 -19.29 -7.66 -6.71
C ASP A 63 -19.46 -6.45 -5.78
N PRO A 64 -20.68 -6.16 -5.29
CA PRO A 64 -20.94 -5.03 -4.41
C PRO A 64 -20.15 -5.10 -3.09
N ASN A 65 -19.68 -6.28 -2.72
CA ASN A 65 -18.81 -6.44 -1.54
C ASN A 65 -17.35 -6.13 -1.83
N ASN A 66 -16.95 -5.96 -3.10
CA ASN A 66 -15.58 -5.58 -3.45
C ASN A 66 -15.40 -4.08 -3.34
N SER A 67 -14.91 -3.60 -2.20
CA SER A 67 -14.63 -2.19 -1.99
C SER A 67 -13.24 -1.76 -2.50
N TRP A 68 -12.33 -2.71 -2.76
CA TRP A 68 -10.95 -2.44 -3.15
C TRP A 68 -10.80 -2.03 -4.61
N LYS A 69 -11.23 -2.89 -5.53
CA LYS A 69 -11.02 -2.68 -6.98
C LYS A 69 -11.70 -1.42 -7.52
N PRO A 70 -12.99 -1.14 -7.18
CA PRO A 70 -13.63 0.11 -7.58
C PRO A 70 -12.92 1.33 -7.01
N PHE A 71 -12.44 1.28 -5.77
CA PHE A 71 -11.69 2.38 -5.17
C PHE A 71 -10.39 2.66 -5.93
N VAL A 72 -9.57 1.64 -6.18
CA VAL A 72 -8.30 1.79 -6.91
C VAL A 72 -8.54 2.31 -8.32
N TRP A 73 -9.59 1.83 -8.98
CA TRP A 73 -9.96 2.29 -10.33
C TRP A 73 -10.32 3.78 -10.33
N ASN A 74 -11.24 4.19 -9.45
CA ASN A 74 -11.68 5.59 -9.36
C ASN A 74 -10.53 6.52 -8.96
N LEU A 75 -9.68 6.09 -8.04
CA LEU A 75 -8.51 6.85 -7.60
C LEU A 75 -7.53 7.06 -8.75
N SER A 76 -7.12 6.01 -9.43
CA SER A 76 -6.13 6.10 -10.51
C SER A 76 -6.67 6.80 -11.76
N GLU A 77 -7.96 6.67 -12.06
CA GLU A 77 -8.61 7.39 -13.15
C GLU A 77 -8.69 8.89 -12.84
N ARG A 78 -9.09 9.25 -11.62
CA ARG A 78 -9.23 10.67 -11.22
C ARG A 78 -7.91 11.43 -11.24
N TYR A 79 -6.83 10.80 -10.83
CA TYR A 79 -5.51 11.44 -10.71
C TYR A 79 -4.52 11.01 -11.78
N LYS A 80 -5.01 10.48 -12.89
CA LYS A 80 -4.18 10.11 -14.03
C LYS A 80 -3.29 11.29 -14.47
N GLY A 81 -1.98 11.02 -14.60
CA GLY A 81 -0.98 12.03 -14.95
C GLY A 81 -0.69 13.07 -13.88
N ARG A 82 -1.37 13.02 -12.72
CA ARG A 82 -1.19 13.95 -11.59
C ARG A 82 -0.49 13.29 -10.39
N ILE A 83 -0.91 12.07 -10.05
CA ILE A 83 -0.20 11.23 -9.09
C ILE A 83 0.68 10.27 -9.89
N HIS A 84 1.99 10.32 -9.65
CA HIS A 84 3.00 9.64 -10.47
C HIS A 84 3.35 8.25 -9.93
N ALA A 85 3.04 8.01 -8.65
CA ALA A 85 3.28 6.73 -8.01
C ALA A 85 2.21 6.41 -6.95
N TYR A 86 1.81 5.15 -6.90
CA TYR A 86 0.97 4.62 -5.84
C TYR A 86 1.72 3.55 -5.07
N GLU A 87 1.75 3.66 -3.74
CA GLU A 87 2.22 2.59 -2.88
C GLU A 87 1.02 1.86 -2.28
N VAL A 88 0.99 0.54 -2.43
CA VAL A 88 -0.13 -0.28 -1.96
C VAL A 88 0.12 -0.74 -0.55
N TRP A 89 -0.56 -0.11 0.40
CA TRP A 89 -0.49 -0.33 1.83
C TRP A 89 0.76 0.22 2.49
N ASN A 90 0.75 0.26 3.83
CA ASN A 90 1.84 0.79 4.66
C ASN A 90 2.24 -0.23 5.72
N GLU A 91 3.54 -0.42 5.92
CA GLU A 91 4.15 -1.19 7.03
C GLU A 91 3.37 -2.43 7.45
N CYS A 92 2.98 -3.25 6.47
CA CYS A 92 2.03 -4.36 6.66
C CYS A 92 2.43 -5.40 7.72
N GLN A 93 3.68 -5.41 8.15
CA GLN A 93 4.16 -6.30 9.20
C GLN A 93 3.83 -5.84 10.62
N LEU A 94 3.33 -4.62 10.79
CA LEU A 94 2.93 -4.07 12.07
C LEU A 94 1.43 -4.24 12.29
N PRO A 95 0.99 -4.60 13.51
CA PRO A 95 -0.44 -4.76 13.82
C PRO A 95 -1.26 -3.49 13.64
N ASP A 96 -0.64 -2.32 13.82
CA ASP A 96 -1.30 -1.02 13.65
C ASP A 96 -1.68 -0.73 12.19
N PHE A 97 -1.06 -1.42 11.23
CA PHE A 97 -1.31 -1.25 9.82
C PHE A 97 -1.91 -2.48 9.13
N MET A 98 -1.71 -3.69 9.66
CA MET A 98 -2.40 -4.88 9.16
C MET A 98 -2.69 -5.87 10.29
N TYR A 99 -3.97 -6.05 10.62
CA TYR A 99 -4.43 -6.96 11.64
C TYR A 99 -5.47 -7.96 11.09
N PRO A 100 -5.43 -9.22 11.52
CA PRO A 100 -4.29 -9.87 12.15
C PRO A 100 -3.15 -10.17 11.17
N TRP A 101 -1.90 -10.14 11.66
CA TRP A 101 -0.75 -10.58 10.87
C TRP A 101 -0.74 -12.11 10.75
N ASN A 102 -1.32 -12.64 9.69
CA ASN A 102 -1.38 -14.07 9.41
C ASN A 102 -1.15 -14.37 7.92
N ARG A 103 -1.09 -15.67 7.55
CA ARG A 103 -0.88 -16.07 6.16
C ARG A 103 -2.04 -15.65 5.25
N TYR A 104 -3.25 -15.69 5.76
CA TYR A 104 -4.44 -15.32 4.99
C TYR A 104 -4.37 -13.84 4.57
N ASN A 105 -4.13 -12.93 5.51
CA ASN A 105 -4.05 -11.50 5.23
C ASN A 105 -2.83 -11.14 4.36
N ARG A 106 -1.68 -11.82 4.52
CA ARG A 106 -0.54 -11.62 3.60
C ARG A 106 -0.89 -11.99 2.15
N ARG A 107 -1.59 -13.10 1.94
CA ARG A 107 -2.06 -13.52 0.62
C ARG A 107 -3.10 -12.56 0.06
N LYS A 108 -3.98 -12.07 0.91
CA LYS A 108 -5.00 -11.08 0.55
C LYS A 108 -4.35 -9.77 0.12
N LEU A 109 -3.39 -9.24 0.90
CA LEU A 109 -2.65 -8.04 0.53
C LEU A 109 -1.84 -8.22 -0.76
N ALA A 110 -1.16 -9.36 -0.93
CA ALA A 110 -0.47 -9.68 -2.18
C ALA A 110 -1.42 -9.68 -3.39
N ARG A 111 -2.65 -10.17 -3.22
CA ARG A 111 -3.67 -10.10 -4.27
C ARG A 111 -4.16 -8.67 -4.51
N MET A 112 -4.34 -7.89 -3.45
CA MET A 112 -4.70 -6.47 -3.57
C MET A 112 -3.64 -5.68 -4.33
N THR A 113 -2.36 -5.98 -4.10
CA THR A 113 -1.25 -5.37 -4.85
C THR A 113 -1.29 -5.77 -6.32
N ASP A 114 -1.46 -7.04 -6.62
CA ASP A 114 -1.60 -7.59 -7.98
C ASP A 114 -2.78 -6.92 -8.73
N ASP A 115 -3.94 -6.80 -8.08
CA ASP A 115 -5.10 -6.10 -8.64
C ASP A 115 -4.81 -4.61 -8.87
N ALA A 116 -4.12 -3.95 -7.92
CA ALA A 116 -3.77 -2.53 -8.05
C ALA A 116 -2.80 -2.29 -9.22
N VAL A 117 -1.77 -3.11 -9.37
CA VAL A 117 -0.85 -3.05 -10.53
C VAL A 117 -1.63 -3.07 -11.83
N ARG A 118 -2.49 -4.07 -12.00
CA ARG A 118 -3.27 -4.23 -13.22
C ARG A 118 -4.22 -3.06 -13.48
N ILE A 119 -4.91 -2.56 -12.45
CA ILE A 119 -5.87 -1.46 -12.58
C ILE A 119 -5.15 -0.15 -12.86
N ILE A 120 -4.13 0.20 -12.08
CA ILE A 120 -3.40 1.46 -12.21
C ILE A 120 -2.68 1.51 -13.56
N LYS A 121 -1.93 0.45 -13.93
CA LYS A 121 -1.25 0.38 -15.22
C LYS A 121 -2.22 0.36 -16.41
N GLY A 122 -3.44 -0.14 -16.21
CA GLY A 122 -4.50 -0.08 -17.21
C GLY A 122 -5.05 1.33 -17.42
N ASN A 123 -5.19 2.11 -16.36
CA ASN A 123 -5.67 3.50 -16.42
C ASN A 123 -4.54 4.47 -16.79
N ASP A 124 -3.36 4.28 -16.22
CA ASP A 124 -2.19 5.15 -16.38
C ASP A 124 -0.91 4.28 -16.51
N PRO A 125 -0.50 3.92 -17.73
CA PRO A 125 0.65 3.03 -17.97
C PRO A 125 1.99 3.58 -17.44
N ASP A 126 2.14 4.90 -17.39
CA ASP A 126 3.37 5.57 -16.97
C ASP A 126 3.45 5.72 -15.44
N CYS A 127 2.34 5.52 -14.72
CA CYS A 127 2.30 5.63 -13.28
C CYS A 127 3.06 4.46 -12.62
N LEU A 128 3.90 4.75 -11.64
CA LEU A 128 4.64 3.73 -10.89
C LEU A 128 3.75 3.09 -9.81
N VAL A 129 3.90 1.80 -9.62
CA VAL A 129 3.16 1.06 -8.58
C VAL A 129 4.14 0.37 -7.64
N GLY A 130 4.11 0.79 -6.38
CA GLY A 130 4.89 0.19 -5.30
C GLY A 130 4.08 -0.85 -4.54
N ALA A 131 4.76 -1.89 -4.08
CA ALA A 131 4.18 -2.77 -3.07
C ALA A 131 4.32 -2.15 -1.68
N CYS A 132 3.61 -2.74 -0.72
CA CYS A 132 3.58 -2.30 0.68
C CYS A 132 4.99 -2.00 1.21
N SER A 133 5.14 -0.85 1.84
CA SER A 133 6.35 -0.51 2.59
C SER A 133 6.60 -1.50 3.73
N VAL A 134 7.86 -1.67 4.04
CA VAL A 134 8.29 -2.50 5.15
C VAL A 134 9.16 -1.70 6.11
N LEU A 135 9.05 -2.04 7.39
CA LEU A 135 9.93 -1.54 8.44
C LEU A 135 10.92 -2.65 8.78
N PRO A 136 12.10 -2.64 8.17
CA PRO A 136 13.06 -3.73 8.31
C PRO A 136 13.86 -3.61 9.61
N ARG A 137 13.21 -3.86 10.76
CA ARG A 137 13.87 -3.88 12.08
C ARG A 137 14.47 -5.26 12.36
N PRO A 138 15.78 -5.38 12.53
CA PRO A 138 16.45 -6.65 12.83
C PRO A 138 15.93 -7.27 14.13
N THR A 139 15.77 -6.46 15.17
CA THR A 139 15.41 -6.88 16.53
C THR A 139 13.96 -7.32 16.67
N SER A 140 13.05 -6.79 15.83
CA SER A 140 11.60 -7.09 15.90
C SER A 140 11.12 -8.16 14.91
N GLY A 141 12.03 -8.74 14.15
CA GLY A 141 11.70 -9.70 13.09
C GLY A 141 10.97 -9.04 11.90
N GLY A 142 11.08 -7.72 11.75
CA GLY A 142 10.46 -6.95 10.66
C GLY A 142 10.91 -7.43 9.29
N MET A 143 12.21 -7.66 9.10
CA MET A 143 12.79 -8.25 7.89
C MET A 143 12.09 -9.55 7.51
N ARG A 144 12.06 -10.52 8.43
CA ARG A 144 11.44 -11.85 8.20
C ARG A 144 9.93 -11.75 7.91
N ARG A 145 9.25 -10.76 8.48
CA ARG A 145 7.83 -10.53 8.17
C ARG A 145 7.66 -9.95 6.77
N GLY A 146 8.45 -8.95 6.40
CA GLY A 146 8.49 -8.40 5.03
C GLY A 146 8.75 -9.49 3.99
N GLU A 147 9.80 -10.31 4.18
CA GLU A 147 10.13 -11.45 3.33
C GLU A 147 8.93 -12.41 3.15
N LYS A 148 8.18 -12.71 4.21
CA LYS A 148 6.98 -13.56 4.12
C LYS A 148 5.88 -12.94 3.25
N PHE A 149 5.74 -11.62 3.25
CA PHE A 149 4.81 -10.93 2.37
C PHE A 149 5.28 -11.01 0.91
N PHE A 150 6.55 -10.67 0.65
CA PHE A 150 7.11 -10.72 -0.71
C PHE A 150 7.09 -12.12 -1.32
N LYS A 151 7.28 -13.16 -0.52
CA LYS A 151 7.10 -14.57 -0.97
C LYS A 151 5.67 -14.86 -1.46
N GLU A 152 4.66 -14.25 -0.85
CA GLU A 152 3.28 -14.40 -1.35
C GLU A 152 3.03 -13.51 -2.58
N LEU A 153 3.61 -12.32 -2.64
CA LEU A 153 3.49 -11.41 -3.77
C LEU A 153 4.10 -11.99 -5.05
N ARG A 154 5.31 -12.56 -4.98
CA ARG A 154 6.00 -13.21 -6.12
C ARG A 154 5.24 -14.36 -6.77
N LYS A 155 4.22 -14.89 -6.09
CA LYS A 155 3.33 -15.93 -6.66
C LYS A 155 2.20 -15.35 -7.49
N ARG A 156 2.06 -14.02 -7.52
CA ARG A 156 0.99 -13.35 -8.25
C ARG A 156 1.38 -13.15 -9.72
N LYS A 157 0.35 -13.13 -10.58
CA LYS A 157 0.54 -13.03 -12.03
C LYS A 157 1.17 -11.70 -12.45
N ASP A 158 0.67 -10.60 -11.89
CA ASP A 158 1.05 -9.25 -12.29
C ASP A 158 2.13 -8.64 -11.36
N TRP A 159 2.76 -9.47 -10.53
CA TRP A 159 3.81 -9.01 -9.62
C TRP A 159 4.99 -8.34 -10.36
N GLY A 160 5.28 -8.76 -11.60
CA GLY A 160 6.31 -8.14 -12.43
C GLY A 160 6.05 -6.69 -12.83
N GLY A 161 4.82 -6.18 -12.61
CA GLY A 161 4.47 -4.78 -12.77
C GLY A 161 4.64 -3.93 -11.51
N VAL A 162 5.18 -4.49 -10.42
CA VAL A 162 5.59 -3.73 -9.25
C VAL A 162 6.92 -3.04 -9.54
N ASP A 163 6.91 -1.71 -9.55
CA ASP A 163 8.06 -0.89 -9.95
C ASP A 163 9.03 -0.62 -8.80
N PHE A 164 8.53 -0.57 -7.56
CA PHE A 164 9.36 -0.25 -6.39
C PHE A 164 8.85 -0.85 -5.09
N PHE A 165 9.74 -0.85 -4.09
CA PHE A 165 9.42 -1.13 -2.68
C PHE A 165 9.91 0.03 -1.83
N ALA A 166 9.09 0.44 -0.87
CA ALA A 166 9.51 1.40 0.13
C ALA A 166 10.02 0.68 1.39
N ALA A 167 11.12 1.16 1.92
CA ALA A 167 11.66 0.72 3.21
C ALA A 167 11.72 1.90 4.18
N HIS A 168 11.04 1.78 5.30
CA HIS A 168 11.05 2.80 6.34
C HIS A 168 12.22 2.52 7.29
N LEU A 169 13.32 3.23 7.08
CA LEU A 169 14.55 3.09 7.84
C LEU A 169 14.56 4.10 8.98
N TYR A 170 14.07 3.70 10.15
CA TYR A 170 14.18 4.52 11.36
C TYR A 170 15.45 4.16 12.13
N PRO A 171 16.22 5.17 12.57
CA PRO A 171 17.32 4.93 13.49
C PRO A 171 16.80 4.36 14.81
N GLU A 172 17.11 3.11 15.09
CA GLU A 172 16.91 2.54 16.41
C GLU A 172 18.02 3.03 17.33
N GLY A 173 17.72 4.08 18.11
CA GLY A 173 18.67 4.68 19.04
C GLY A 173 19.70 5.61 18.38
N THR A 174 20.34 6.43 19.18
CA THR A 174 21.28 7.48 18.78
C THR A 174 22.66 6.99 18.35
N THR A 175 22.87 5.68 18.19
CA THR A 175 24.21 5.07 18.10
C THR A 175 24.59 4.52 16.71
N ARG A 176 23.69 4.49 15.72
CA ARG A 176 24.07 4.03 14.38
C ARG A 176 24.67 5.18 13.58
N GLN A 177 25.94 5.09 13.27
CA GLN A 177 26.65 6.05 12.40
C GLN A 177 26.44 5.69 10.92
N GLY A 178 26.67 6.66 10.02
CA GLY A 178 26.31 6.59 8.60
C GLY A 178 26.69 5.30 7.85
N ALA A 179 27.86 4.71 8.14
CA ALA A 179 28.29 3.45 7.52
C ALA A 179 27.35 2.27 7.83
N GLN A 180 26.85 2.18 9.05
CA GLN A 180 25.91 1.12 9.48
C GLN A 180 24.54 1.20 8.78
N TRP A 181 24.16 2.38 8.27
CA TRP A 181 22.95 2.56 7.47
C TRP A 181 23.10 2.00 6.07
N VAL A 182 24.27 2.18 5.46
CA VAL A 182 24.56 1.64 4.14
C VAL A 182 24.57 0.11 4.19
N ASP A 183 25.21 -0.47 5.21
CA ASP A 183 25.23 -1.92 5.41
C ASP A 183 23.81 -2.47 5.61
N TYR A 184 23.02 -1.82 6.44
CA TYR A 184 21.64 -2.20 6.70
C TYR A 184 20.74 -2.08 5.44
N PHE A 185 20.90 -1.01 4.67
CA PHE A 185 20.21 -0.85 3.39
C PHE A 185 20.60 -1.96 2.41
N ASN A 186 21.86 -2.30 2.33
CA ASN A 186 22.35 -3.38 1.46
C ASN A 186 21.80 -4.75 1.90
N GLU A 187 21.72 -5.00 3.21
CA GLU A 187 21.11 -6.22 3.75
C GLU A 187 19.62 -6.32 3.38
N VAL A 188 18.86 -5.23 3.55
CA VAL A 188 17.45 -5.14 3.12
C VAL A 188 17.32 -5.41 1.63
N LYS A 189 18.14 -4.76 0.81
CA LYS A 189 18.13 -4.93 -0.65
C LYS A 189 18.44 -6.37 -1.08
N ALA A 190 19.35 -7.04 -0.39
CA ALA A 190 19.67 -8.43 -0.66
C ALA A 190 18.56 -9.43 -0.27
N THR A 191 17.64 -9.01 0.63
CA THR A 191 16.51 -9.83 1.11
C THR A 191 15.26 -9.66 0.25
N LEU A 192 15.12 -8.53 -0.42
CA LEU A 192 14.01 -8.23 -1.34
C LEU A 192 14.27 -8.76 -2.74
#